data_68777d1d5c3b66f791ecf86b7faaddce
#
_entry.id   68777d1d5c3b66f791ecf86b7faaddce
#
_cell.length_a   1.000
_cell.length_b   1.000
_cell.length_c   1.000
_cell.angle_alpha   90.00
_cell.angle_beta   90.00
_cell.angle_gamma   90.00
#
_symmetry.space_group_name_H-M   'P 1'
#
loop_
_entity.id
_entity.type
_entity.pdbx_description
1 polymer ?
#
loop_
_entity_poly.entity_id
_entity_poly.type
_entity_poly.pdbx_seq_one_letter_code
_entity_poly.pdbx_strand_id
1 'polypeptide(L)'
;MLKIKNLTKVYGDKKAVDNLSLHIRPGEIYGFIGHNGAGKTTTIKSCCGILQFEEGEILIDGTSVKEQPLACKAKLAYIPDNPDLYDFMTGIQFLNFVADIFKVGAKERQECIRKYADMFESFCC
;
A
#
# COMPACT_ATOMS: atom_id res chain seq x y z
N MET A 1 2.42 10.58 -6.67
CA MET A 1 3.90 10.69 -6.61
C MET A 1 4.41 10.07 -5.32
N LEU A 2 5.43 9.20 -5.39
CA LEU A 2 6.15 8.69 -4.22
C LEU A 2 7.61 9.16 -4.27
N LYS A 3 8.10 9.72 -3.18
CA LYS A 3 9.51 10.11 -3.04
C LYS A 3 10.07 9.57 -1.74
N ILE A 4 11.18 8.85 -1.84
CA ILE A 4 11.96 8.32 -0.72
C ILE A 4 13.31 9.03 -0.75
N LYS A 5 13.77 9.51 0.41
CA LYS A 5 15.07 10.16 0.59
C LYS A 5 15.82 9.49 1.73
N ASN A 6 16.97 8.91 1.41
CA ASN A 6 17.93 8.35 2.39
C ASN A 6 17.28 7.40 3.42
N LEU A 7 16.33 6.57 2.98
CA LEU A 7 15.63 5.64 3.85
C LEU A 7 16.61 4.61 4.41
N THR A 8 16.67 4.53 5.73
CA THR A 8 17.41 3.49 6.45
C THR A 8 16.48 2.80 7.44
N LYS A 9 16.46 1.46 7.38
CA LYS A 9 15.71 0.60 8.30
C LYS A 9 16.61 -0.47 8.87
N VAL A 10 16.65 -0.56 10.20
CA VAL A 10 17.51 -1.49 10.93
C VAL A 10 16.65 -2.47 11.75
N TYR A 11 17.03 -3.74 11.81
CA TYR A 11 16.49 -4.75 12.69
C TYR A 11 17.63 -5.35 13.52
N GLY A 12 17.72 -4.99 14.82
CA GLY A 12 18.88 -5.32 15.64
C GLY A 12 20.15 -4.78 15.01
N ASP A 13 21.11 -5.63 14.70
CA ASP A 13 22.37 -5.24 14.06
C ASP A 13 22.35 -5.26 12.53
N LYS A 14 21.21 -5.67 11.93
CA LYS A 14 21.10 -5.81 10.47
C LYS A 14 20.37 -4.64 9.84
N LYS A 15 21.03 -3.94 8.93
CA LYS A 15 20.37 -2.97 8.05
C LYS A 15 19.56 -3.72 6.98
N ALA A 16 18.25 -3.62 7.05
CA ALA A 16 17.36 -4.19 6.05
C ALA A 16 17.18 -3.28 4.83
N VAL A 17 17.29 -1.97 5.05
CA VAL A 17 17.36 -0.95 4.00
C VAL A 17 18.44 0.02 4.43
N ASP A 18 19.36 0.37 3.52
CA ASP A 18 20.48 1.26 3.80
C ASP A 18 20.49 2.40 2.78
N ASN A 19 20.21 3.61 3.24
CA ASN A 19 20.29 4.86 2.48
C ASN A 19 19.59 4.84 1.11
N LEU A 20 18.41 4.22 1.03
CA LEU A 20 17.65 4.12 -0.21
C LEU A 20 17.00 5.45 -0.58
N SER A 21 17.25 5.92 -1.79
CA SER A 21 16.55 7.07 -2.37
C SER A 21 15.88 6.68 -3.69
N LEU A 22 14.62 7.10 -3.85
CA LEU A 22 13.78 6.73 -4.99
C LEU A 22 12.75 7.82 -5.27
N HIS A 23 12.46 8.05 -6.53
CA HIS A 23 11.40 8.98 -6.94
C HIS A 23 10.55 8.36 -8.05
N ILE A 24 9.28 8.14 -7.77
CA ILE A 24 8.27 7.65 -8.72
C ILE A 24 7.29 8.80 -9.01
N ARG A 25 7.19 9.17 -10.28
CA ARG A 25 6.32 10.25 -10.73
C ARG A 25 4.87 9.77 -10.86
N PRO A 26 3.90 10.67 -10.93
CA PRO A 26 2.53 10.31 -11.24
C PRO A 26 2.43 9.59 -12.59
N GLY A 27 1.65 8.50 -12.65
CA GLY A 27 1.44 7.71 -13.86
C GLY A 27 2.56 6.71 -14.20
N GLU A 28 3.66 6.68 -13.45
CA GLU A 28 4.72 5.69 -13.66
C GLU A 28 4.37 4.35 -13.00
N ILE A 29 4.72 3.26 -13.70
CA ILE A 29 4.76 1.90 -13.15
C ILE A 29 6.21 1.59 -12.82
N TYR A 30 6.49 1.31 -11.55
CA TYR A 30 7.83 1.03 -11.08
C TYR A 30 7.98 -0.40 -10.58
N GLY A 31 8.90 -1.15 -11.19
CA GLY A 31 9.26 -2.51 -10.77
C GLY A 31 10.36 -2.50 -9.70
N PHE A 32 10.03 -2.97 -8.49
CA PHE A 32 10.99 -3.07 -7.39
C PHE A 32 11.52 -4.50 -7.29
N ILE A 33 12.63 -4.78 -7.97
CA ILE A 33 13.18 -6.13 -8.16
C ILE A 33 14.38 -6.35 -7.25
N GLY A 34 14.57 -7.56 -6.76
CA GLY A 34 15.70 -7.98 -5.95
C GLY A 34 15.48 -9.35 -5.32
N HIS A 35 16.54 -9.97 -4.81
CA HIS A 35 16.49 -11.27 -4.15
C HIS A 35 15.69 -11.22 -2.82
N ASN A 36 15.35 -12.39 -2.27
CA ASN A 36 14.70 -12.46 -0.96
C ASN A 36 15.63 -11.92 0.12
N GLY A 37 15.08 -11.06 0.99
CA GLY A 37 15.87 -10.36 2.01
C GLY A 37 16.53 -9.05 1.54
N ALA A 38 16.35 -8.61 0.28
CA ALA A 38 16.88 -7.34 -0.23
C ALA A 38 16.17 -6.07 0.28
N GLY A 39 15.27 -6.18 1.28
CA GLY A 39 14.58 -5.02 1.86
C GLY A 39 13.33 -4.54 1.09
N LYS A 40 12.89 -5.22 0.03
CA LYS A 40 11.72 -4.83 -0.78
C LYS A 40 10.45 -4.64 0.06
N THR A 41 10.04 -5.70 0.74
CA THR A 41 8.83 -5.69 1.59
C THR A 41 8.96 -4.68 2.74
N THR A 42 10.15 -4.55 3.32
CA THR A 42 10.46 -3.55 4.35
C THR A 42 10.25 -2.14 3.82
N THR A 43 10.78 -1.83 2.63
CA THR A 43 10.60 -0.52 1.98
C THR A 43 9.13 -0.23 1.71
N ILE A 44 8.39 -1.18 1.11
CA ILE A 44 6.97 -1.02 0.80
C ILE A 44 6.16 -0.80 2.08
N LYS A 45 6.37 -1.61 3.12
CA LYS A 45 5.69 -1.45 4.41
C LYS A 45 6.03 -0.12 5.10
N SER A 46 7.25 0.40 4.93
CA SER A 46 7.62 1.73 5.41
C SER A 46 6.89 2.84 4.65
N CYS A 47 6.75 2.72 3.32
CA CYS A 47 5.96 3.65 2.50
C CYS A 47 4.48 3.67 2.92
N CYS A 48 3.93 2.53 3.29
CA CYS A 48 2.53 2.42 3.76
C CYS A 48 2.34 2.88 5.22
N GLY A 49 3.41 3.29 5.91
CA GLY A 49 3.36 3.66 7.33
C GLY A 49 2.98 2.49 8.25
N ILE A 50 3.26 1.26 7.83
CA ILE A 50 3.09 0.03 8.63
C ILE A 50 4.34 -0.20 9.49
N LEU A 51 5.52 0.08 8.92
CA LEU A 51 6.80 -0.02 9.62
C LEU A 51 7.40 1.38 9.84
N GLN A 52 7.88 1.61 11.05
CA GLN A 52 8.70 2.77 11.36
C GLN A 52 10.12 2.55 10.85
N PHE A 53 10.80 3.63 10.49
CA PHE A 53 12.17 3.62 10.01
C PHE A 53 13.00 4.65 10.76
N GLU A 54 14.29 4.39 10.87
CA GLU A 54 15.21 5.17 11.72
C GLU A 54 15.58 6.49 11.04
N GLU A 55 16.00 6.43 9.77
CA GLU A 55 16.48 7.61 9.03
C GLU A 55 15.75 7.78 7.70
N GLY A 56 15.79 9.00 7.21
CA GLY A 56 15.24 9.37 5.93
C GLY A 56 13.82 9.94 5.98
N GLU A 57 13.29 10.18 4.80
CA GLU A 57 11.97 10.77 4.59
C GLU A 57 11.22 10.02 3.48
N ILE A 58 9.93 9.78 3.70
CA ILE A 58 9.02 9.24 2.68
C ILE A 58 7.88 10.24 2.49
N LEU A 59 7.68 10.66 1.24
CA LEU A 59 6.64 11.62 0.85
C LEU A 59 5.67 10.98 -0.15
N ILE A 60 4.38 11.03 0.16
CA ILE A 60 3.27 10.66 -0.72
C ILE A 60 2.56 11.94 -1.15
N ASP A 61 2.65 12.27 -2.44
CA ASP A 61 2.15 13.55 -2.98
C ASP A 61 2.58 14.77 -2.16
N GLY A 62 3.86 14.80 -1.76
CA GLY A 62 4.42 15.87 -0.96
C GLY A 62 4.09 15.81 0.54
N THR A 63 3.27 14.87 0.98
CA THR A 63 2.88 14.70 2.38
C THR A 63 3.81 13.68 3.06
N SER A 64 4.37 14.01 4.21
CA SER A 64 5.27 13.12 4.97
C SER A 64 4.51 11.98 5.65
N VAL A 65 5.00 10.76 5.45
CA VAL A 65 4.44 9.55 6.10
C VAL A 65 4.62 9.59 7.63
N LYS A 66 5.70 10.23 8.13
CA LYS A 66 5.94 10.39 9.56
C LYS A 66 5.02 11.43 10.20
N GLU A 67 4.82 12.56 9.53
CA GLU A 67 4.07 13.69 10.09
C GLU A 67 2.56 13.55 9.94
N GLN A 68 2.12 13.02 8.80
CA GLN A 68 0.70 12.90 8.46
C GLN A 68 0.34 11.50 7.94
N PRO A 69 0.48 10.46 8.78
CA PRO A 69 0.32 9.07 8.35
C PRO A 69 -1.09 8.77 7.83
N LEU A 70 -2.14 9.35 8.42
CA LEU A 70 -3.53 9.12 7.99
C LEU A 70 -3.81 9.76 6.62
N ALA A 71 -3.29 10.97 6.37
CA ALA A 71 -3.42 11.63 5.07
C ALA A 71 -2.69 10.85 3.96
N CYS A 72 -1.54 10.25 4.27
CA CYS A 72 -0.82 9.38 3.36
C CYS A 72 -1.59 8.07 3.10
N LYS A 73 -2.11 7.42 4.15
CA LYS A 73 -2.89 6.17 4.01
C LYS A 73 -4.16 6.36 3.16
N ALA A 74 -4.80 7.51 3.22
CA ALA A 74 -5.96 7.81 2.38
C ALA A 74 -5.63 7.88 0.87
N LYS A 75 -4.35 8.02 0.51
CA LYS A 75 -3.87 8.11 -0.88
C LYS A 75 -3.18 6.83 -1.36
N LEU A 76 -3.14 5.79 -0.53
CA LEU A 76 -2.43 4.54 -0.81
C LEU A 76 -3.40 3.36 -0.81
N ALA A 77 -3.12 2.40 -1.68
CA ALA A 77 -3.63 1.04 -1.56
C ALA A 77 -2.42 0.10 -1.44
N TYR A 78 -2.49 -0.86 -0.51
CA TYR A 78 -1.46 -1.85 -0.29
C TYR A 78 -2.06 -3.24 -0.37
N ILE A 79 -1.49 -4.08 -1.23
CA ILE A 79 -1.85 -5.50 -1.35
C ILE A 79 -0.64 -6.28 -0.85
N PRO A 80 -0.72 -6.97 0.30
CA PRO A 80 0.36 -7.79 0.82
C PRO A 80 0.53 -9.08 0.01
N ASP A 81 1.71 -9.71 0.13
CA ASP A 81 2.00 -11.01 -0.51
C ASP A 81 1.04 -12.11 -0.06
N ASN A 82 0.58 -12.04 1.18
CA ASN A 82 -0.42 -12.93 1.76
C ASN A 82 -1.51 -12.07 2.40
N PRO A 83 -2.60 -11.76 1.68
CA PRO A 83 -3.68 -10.97 2.24
C PRO A 83 -4.46 -11.82 3.25
N ASP A 84 -4.52 -11.37 4.49
CA ASP A 84 -5.38 -11.94 5.51
C ASP A 84 -6.85 -11.60 5.15
N LEU A 85 -7.50 -12.52 4.46
CA LEU A 85 -8.93 -12.45 4.22
C LEU A 85 -9.66 -13.03 5.42
N TYR A 86 -10.77 -12.41 5.77
CA TYR A 86 -11.63 -12.93 6.85
C TYR A 86 -12.44 -14.11 6.34
N ASP A 87 -12.09 -15.33 6.74
CA ASP A 87 -12.71 -16.59 6.30
C ASP A 87 -14.22 -16.65 6.57
N PHE A 88 -14.72 -15.83 7.50
CA PHE A 88 -16.13 -15.73 7.84
C PHE A 88 -16.91 -14.73 6.97
N MET A 89 -16.24 -14.02 6.04
CA MET A 89 -16.87 -13.06 5.14
C MET A 89 -16.92 -13.59 3.71
N THR A 90 -18.03 -13.34 3.02
CA THR A 90 -18.06 -13.46 1.56
C THR A 90 -17.30 -12.32 0.91
N GLY A 91 -16.85 -12.50 -0.35
CA GLY A 91 -16.14 -11.45 -1.08
C GLY A 91 -16.93 -10.13 -1.14
N ILE A 92 -18.24 -10.19 -1.34
CA ILE A 92 -19.12 -9.00 -1.33
C ILE A 92 -19.16 -8.33 0.05
N GLN A 93 -19.21 -9.11 1.12
CA GLN A 93 -19.19 -8.55 2.48
C GLN A 93 -17.85 -7.86 2.76
N PHE A 94 -16.75 -8.46 2.34
CA PHE A 94 -15.42 -7.87 2.48
C PHE A 94 -15.28 -6.56 1.68
N LEU A 95 -15.73 -6.54 0.42
CA LEU A 95 -15.72 -5.32 -0.41
C LEU A 95 -16.56 -4.21 0.20
N ASN A 96 -17.74 -4.55 0.73
CA ASN A 96 -18.59 -3.58 1.42
C ASN A 96 -17.93 -3.05 2.70
N PHE A 97 -17.32 -3.91 3.50
CA PHE A 97 -16.57 -3.52 4.70
C PHE A 97 -15.43 -2.53 4.38
N VAL A 98 -14.62 -2.83 3.36
CA VAL A 98 -13.56 -1.93 2.93
C VAL A 98 -14.13 -0.60 2.44
N ALA A 99 -15.20 -0.63 1.64
CA ALA A 99 -15.85 0.57 1.13
C ALA A 99 -16.41 1.45 2.26
N ASP A 100 -16.90 0.87 3.35
CA ASP A 100 -17.35 1.61 4.54
C ASP A 100 -16.19 2.33 5.24
N ILE A 101 -15.04 1.68 5.37
CA ILE A 101 -13.82 2.30 5.93
C ILE A 101 -13.42 3.55 5.12
N PHE A 102 -13.46 3.46 3.79
CA PHE A 102 -13.12 4.55 2.88
C PHE A 102 -14.30 5.51 2.61
N LYS A 103 -15.45 5.32 3.26
CA LYS A 103 -16.66 6.15 3.13
C LYS A 103 -17.16 6.27 1.69
N VAL A 104 -17.04 5.20 0.90
CA VAL A 104 -17.53 5.15 -0.48
C VAL A 104 -19.05 5.05 -0.49
N GLY A 105 -19.72 5.95 -1.22
CA GLY A 105 -21.18 5.99 -1.32
C GLY A 105 -21.77 4.72 -1.95
N ALA A 106 -22.99 4.35 -1.56
CA ALA A 106 -23.62 3.10 -1.98
C ALA A 106 -23.73 2.95 -3.51
N LYS A 107 -24.06 4.03 -4.23
CA LYS A 107 -24.17 4.03 -5.69
C LYS A 107 -22.81 3.78 -6.36
N GLU A 108 -21.80 4.54 -5.98
CA GLU A 108 -20.42 4.43 -6.48
C GLU A 108 -19.85 3.03 -6.19
N ARG A 109 -20.12 2.50 -4.98
CA ARG A 109 -19.73 1.15 -4.56
C ARG A 109 -20.29 0.08 -5.49
N GLN A 110 -21.59 0.13 -5.76
CA GLN A 110 -22.24 -0.84 -6.66
C GLN A 110 -21.70 -0.77 -8.09
N GLU A 111 -21.47 0.44 -8.60
CA GLU A 111 -20.92 0.65 -9.93
C GLU A 111 -19.49 0.09 -10.02
N CYS A 112 -18.64 0.35 -9.02
CA CYS A 112 -17.28 -0.18 -8.95
C CYS A 112 -17.27 -1.70 -8.84
N ILE A 113 -18.05 -2.27 -7.92
CA ILE A 113 -18.14 -3.73 -7.74
C ILE A 113 -18.54 -4.40 -9.05
N ARG A 114 -19.61 -3.92 -9.71
CA ARG A 114 -20.05 -4.48 -10.99
C ARG A 114 -18.97 -4.40 -12.05
N LYS A 115 -18.38 -3.21 -12.24
CA LYS A 115 -17.34 -2.97 -13.22
C LYS A 115 -16.15 -3.92 -13.07
N TYR A 116 -15.65 -4.08 -11.86
CA TYR A 116 -14.49 -4.95 -11.62
C TYR A 116 -14.86 -6.43 -11.60
N ALA A 117 -16.06 -6.79 -11.18
CA ALA A 117 -16.57 -8.15 -11.28
C ALA A 117 -16.63 -8.63 -12.73
N ASP A 118 -17.21 -7.81 -13.61
CA ASP A 118 -17.27 -8.10 -15.05
C ASP A 118 -15.86 -8.19 -15.66
N MET A 119 -14.95 -7.30 -15.26
CA MET A 119 -13.59 -7.27 -15.77
C MET A 119 -12.77 -8.52 -15.39
N PHE A 120 -12.99 -9.07 -14.21
CA PHE A 120 -12.26 -10.25 -13.71
C PHE A 120 -13.04 -11.56 -13.86
N GLU A 121 -14.19 -11.53 -14.54
CA GLU A 121 -15.08 -12.70 -14.68
C GLU A 121 -15.40 -13.39 -13.34
N SER A 122 -15.37 -12.61 -12.24
CA SER A 122 -15.31 -13.15 -10.87
C SER A 122 -16.68 -13.43 -10.25
N PHE A 123 -17.79 -13.21 -10.98
CA PHE A 123 -19.15 -13.40 -10.47
C PHE A 123 -20.01 -14.28 -11.37
N CYS A 124 -19.43 -15.26 -12.05
CA CYS A 124 -20.21 -16.37 -12.60
C CYS A 124 -20.34 -17.46 -11.55
N CYS A 125 -21.27 -17.28 -10.62
CA CYS A 125 -21.93 -18.35 -9.87
C CYS A 125 -23.27 -17.82 -9.37
#